data_0e3190921d2e3fd50b3dc8a9f67a53fc
#
_entry.id   0e3190921d2e3fd50b3dc8a9f67a53fc
#
_cell.length_a   1.000
_cell.length_b   1.000
_cell.length_c   1.000
_cell.angle_alpha   90.00
_cell.angle_beta   90.00
_cell.angle_gamma   90.00
#
_symmetry.space_group_name_H-M   'P 1'
#
loop_
_entity.id
_entity.type
_entity.pdbx_description
1 polymer ?
#
loop_
_entity_poly.entity_id
_entity_poly.type
_entity_poly.pdbx_seq_one_letter_code
_entity_poly.pdbx_strand_id
1 'polypeptide(L)'
;LVFSITEGVIDKIFIEGNEKTKDYVITRNILTQPGTVYNENYLKEDLSRVYSTKIFKEVNREIYPSETTDGEYNVKVVVEEDSPNSLALGGGIDNGLGAFGSVSYSENNFLGRGQKLTLSGILGSGILLSDASIKNRMNYQLELSFFEPYFLNADNSLTSKLYYRDLGSWQVPLAIERRVGINAAVEHKVRGYNNLSTNFSAGIEHISLSEGDFDKISHMYALRNLNIADRAKQLTGGFFVNLSPGVKYSTLDSEEIPRSGVIANARFIEAISLSDFKNTNGRIAGGVTKYFPVRKKSSFSLTARGGVTVHGDDVPEVMAFRLGGPYSVRGFRMSGVGTGDAFLMGSAELATPLPLVDRLKWDFLQRIRLTFFVDAAGIFPDAL
;
A
#
# COMPACT_ATOMS: atom_id res chain seq x y z
N LEU A 1 -52.98 20.25 -28.90
CA LEU A 1 -51.57 20.62 -28.87
C LEU A 1 -50.77 19.31 -28.77
N VAL A 2 -49.98 18.96 -29.79
CA VAL A 2 -49.07 17.85 -29.79
C VAL A 2 -47.67 18.45 -29.53
N PHE A 3 -47.03 18.06 -28.47
CA PHE A 3 -45.63 18.40 -28.20
C PHE A 3 -44.77 17.27 -28.75
N SER A 4 -43.87 17.57 -29.67
CA SER A 4 -42.82 16.67 -30.08
C SER A 4 -41.58 16.99 -29.24
N ILE A 5 -41.10 16.05 -28.45
CA ILE A 5 -39.88 16.16 -27.65
C ILE A 5 -38.83 15.31 -28.36
N THR A 6 -37.74 15.93 -28.77
CA THR A 6 -36.60 15.24 -29.35
C THR A 6 -35.52 15.18 -28.31
N GLU A 7 -35.04 13.99 -27.98
CA GLU A 7 -33.88 13.83 -27.12
C GLU A 7 -32.61 14.23 -27.89
N GLY A 8 -31.76 15.03 -27.28
CA GLY A 8 -30.49 15.41 -27.89
C GLY A 8 -29.52 14.25 -27.90
N VAL A 9 -28.94 13.98 -29.06
CA VAL A 9 -27.91 12.93 -29.24
C VAL A 9 -26.53 13.58 -29.33
N ILE A 10 -25.51 12.90 -28.79
CA ILE A 10 -24.12 13.37 -28.86
C ILE A 10 -23.54 12.98 -30.22
N ASP A 11 -23.14 13.96 -31.01
CA ASP A 11 -22.44 13.75 -32.29
C ASP A 11 -20.96 13.42 -32.01
N LYS A 12 -20.24 14.35 -31.38
CA LYS A 12 -18.80 14.22 -31.13
C LYS A 12 -18.42 14.70 -29.74
N ILE A 13 -17.30 14.12 -29.24
CA ILE A 13 -16.66 14.58 -28.01
C ILE A 13 -15.27 15.13 -28.35
N PHE A 14 -15.03 16.37 -27.99
CA PHE A 14 -13.76 17.06 -28.18
C PHE A 14 -13.06 17.27 -26.84
N ILE A 15 -11.74 17.31 -26.86
CA ILE A 15 -10.92 17.59 -25.68
C ILE A 15 -10.12 18.85 -25.98
N GLU A 16 -10.02 19.74 -25.01
CA GLU A 16 -9.27 20.98 -25.10
C GLU A 16 -8.57 21.29 -23.78
N GLY A 17 -7.37 21.90 -23.86
CA GLY A 17 -6.61 22.33 -22.68
C GLY A 17 -5.57 21.33 -22.17
N ASN A 18 -5.46 20.15 -22.76
CA ASN A 18 -4.45 19.15 -22.42
C ASN A 18 -3.17 19.39 -23.22
N GLU A 19 -2.26 20.19 -22.69
CA GLU A 19 -0.98 20.50 -23.35
C GLU A 19 0.03 19.34 -23.31
N LYS A 20 0.18 18.71 -22.17
CA LYS A 20 1.12 17.59 -21.91
C LYS A 20 0.41 16.24 -21.89
N THR A 21 -0.78 16.20 -21.35
CA THR A 21 -1.56 14.97 -21.20
C THR A 21 -2.07 14.48 -22.55
N LYS A 22 -1.89 13.22 -22.83
CA LYS A 22 -2.38 12.58 -24.07
C LYS A 22 -3.91 12.44 -23.99
N ASP A 23 -4.59 12.65 -25.11
CA ASP A 23 -6.06 12.60 -25.21
C ASP A 23 -6.64 11.30 -24.65
N TYR A 24 -6.00 10.17 -24.91
CA TYR A 24 -6.48 8.88 -24.43
C TYR A 24 -6.54 8.78 -22.89
N VAL A 25 -5.76 9.60 -22.17
CA VAL A 25 -5.80 9.63 -20.70
C VAL A 25 -7.13 10.21 -20.22
N ILE A 26 -7.68 11.15 -20.98
CA ILE A 26 -8.98 11.77 -20.71
C ILE A 26 -10.08 10.86 -21.25
N THR A 27 -10.00 10.44 -22.51
CA THR A 27 -11.05 9.67 -23.18
C THR A 27 -11.33 8.32 -22.51
N ARG A 28 -10.31 7.64 -22.00
CA ARG A 28 -10.51 6.37 -21.26
C ARG A 28 -11.31 6.50 -19.96
N ASN A 29 -11.46 7.73 -19.43
CA ASN A 29 -12.27 8.06 -18.26
C ASN A 29 -13.67 8.53 -18.61
N ILE A 30 -13.97 8.72 -19.90
CA ILE A 30 -15.28 9.13 -20.43
C ILE A 30 -15.96 7.87 -20.95
N LEU A 31 -17.08 7.48 -20.30
CA LEU A 31 -17.89 6.34 -20.74
C LEU A 31 -19.01 6.74 -21.70
N THR A 32 -19.37 8.01 -21.69
CA THR A 32 -20.29 8.61 -22.65
C THR A 32 -19.69 8.50 -24.05
N GLN A 33 -20.46 8.01 -25.00
CA GLN A 33 -19.99 7.76 -26.38
C GLN A 33 -20.79 8.60 -27.39
N PRO A 34 -20.19 8.99 -28.51
CA PRO A 34 -20.91 9.51 -29.65
C PRO A 34 -22.04 8.57 -30.09
N GLY A 35 -23.16 9.11 -30.53
CA GLY A 35 -24.35 8.36 -30.92
C GLY A 35 -25.28 8.01 -29.75
N THR A 36 -24.92 8.33 -28.50
CA THR A 36 -25.79 8.10 -27.34
C THR A 36 -26.62 9.35 -27.02
N VAL A 37 -27.79 9.14 -26.39
CA VAL A 37 -28.60 10.24 -25.88
C VAL A 37 -27.82 10.99 -24.79
N TYR A 38 -27.82 12.32 -24.91
CA TYR A 38 -27.19 13.17 -23.90
C TYR A 38 -27.81 12.97 -22.53
N ASN A 39 -26.99 12.66 -21.56
CA ASN A 39 -27.36 12.52 -20.15
C ASN A 39 -26.40 13.31 -19.24
N GLU A 40 -26.92 14.34 -18.63
CA GLU A 40 -26.19 15.26 -17.77
C GLU A 40 -25.50 14.54 -16.58
N ASN A 41 -26.18 13.55 -15.99
CA ASN A 41 -25.64 12.84 -14.83
C ASN A 41 -24.46 11.93 -15.23
N TYR A 42 -24.58 11.23 -16.35
CA TYR A 42 -23.49 10.40 -16.85
C TYR A 42 -22.28 11.25 -17.23
N LEU A 43 -22.49 12.38 -17.89
CA LEU A 43 -21.40 13.27 -18.22
C LEU A 43 -20.74 13.87 -16.97
N LYS A 44 -21.50 14.23 -15.94
CA LYS A 44 -20.92 14.66 -14.65
C LYS A 44 -20.09 13.57 -13.97
N GLU A 45 -20.50 12.32 -14.04
CA GLU A 45 -19.71 11.19 -13.54
C GLU A 45 -18.43 11.01 -14.33
N ASP A 46 -18.49 11.17 -15.66
CA ASP A 46 -17.32 11.14 -16.53
C ASP A 46 -16.32 12.23 -16.15
N LEU A 47 -16.77 13.47 -16.04
CA LEU A 47 -15.90 14.58 -15.63
C LEU A 47 -15.32 14.37 -14.22
N SER A 48 -16.11 13.83 -13.31
CA SER A 48 -15.64 13.47 -11.98
C SER A 48 -14.55 12.39 -12.01
N ARG A 49 -14.65 11.39 -12.91
CA ARG A 49 -13.58 10.40 -13.11
C ARG A 49 -12.32 11.04 -13.68
N VAL A 50 -12.44 11.92 -14.67
CA VAL A 50 -11.29 12.67 -15.20
C VAL A 50 -10.66 13.51 -14.09
N TYR A 51 -11.44 14.24 -13.32
CA TYR A 51 -10.93 15.05 -12.20
C TYR A 51 -10.25 14.21 -11.12
N SER A 52 -10.77 13.01 -10.83
CA SER A 52 -10.22 12.09 -9.81
C SER A 52 -8.84 11.56 -10.15
N THR A 53 -8.36 11.70 -11.37
CA THR A 53 -7.00 11.36 -11.78
C THR A 53 -5.95 12.26 -11.11
N LYS A 54 -6.37 13.41 -10.56
CA LYS A 54 -5.50 14.43 -9.93
C LYS A 54 -4.42 14.99 -10.86
N ILE A 55 -4.67 14.93 -12.16
CA ILE A 55 -3.80 15.51 -13.20
C ILE A 55 -4.29 16.91 -13.57
N PHE A 56 -5.58 17.16 -13.34
CA PHE A 56 -6.24 18.39 -13.74
C PHE A 56 -6.70 19.18 -12.52
N LYS A 57 -6.48 20.48 -12.58
CA LYS A 57 -6.94 21.46 -11.59
C LYS A 57 -8.43 21.76 -11.77
N GLU A 58 -8.86 21.77 -13.01
CA GLU A 58 -10.23 22.03 -13.40
C GLU A 58 -10.63 21.13 -14.57
N VAL A 59 -11.88 20.65 -14.54
CA VAL A 59 -12.48 19.84 -15.61
C VAL A 59 -13.88 20.34 -15.84
N ASN A 60 -14.12 20.96 -16.99
CA ASN A 60 -15.38 21.56 -17.39
C ASN A 60 -15.91 20.96 -18.69
N ARG A 61 -17.11 21.36 -19.08
CA ARG A 61 -17.71 21.02 -20.37
C ARG A 61 -18.39 22.21 -21.01
N GLU A 62 -18.35 22.20 -22.31
CA GLU A 62 -19.17 23.05 -23.16
C GLU A 62 -20.03 22.17 -24.07
N ILE A 63 -21.25 22.55 -24.28
CA ILE A 63 -22.22 21.86 -25.16
C ILE A 63 -22.73 22.83 -26.18
N TYR A 64 -22.62 22.45 -27.43
CA TYR A 64 -23.06 23.28 -28.55
C TYR A 64 -23.70 22.42 -29.66
N PRO A 65 -24.63 22.96 -30.48
CA PRO A 65 -25.24 22.21 -31.57
C PRO A 65 -24.18 21.68 -32.56
N SER A 66 -24.43 20.50 -33.12
CA SER A 66 -23.57 19.98 -34.21
C SER A 66 -23.77 20.83 -35.49
N GLU A 67 -22.65 21.09 -36.16
CA GLU A 67 -22.70 21.77 -37.47
C GLU A 67 -23.02 20.79 -38.61
N THR A 68 -22.91 19.49 -38.36
CA THR A 68 -23.05 18.44 -39.38
C THR A 68 -24.40 17.75 -39.36
N THR A 69 -25.06 17.68 -38.19
CA THR A 69 -26.30 16.92 -38.02
C THR A 69 -27.30 17.75 -37.19
N ASP A 70 -28.45 18.04 -37.77
CA ASP A 70 -29.51 18.79 -37.08
C ASP A 70 -30.09 17.93 -35.92
N GLY A 71 -30.27 18.55 -34.75
CA GLY A 71 -30.77 17.89 -33.53
C GLY A 71 -29.71 17.14 -32.73
N GLU A 72 -28.44 17.14 -33.13
CA GLU A 72 -27.32 16.56 -32.38
C GLU A 72 -26.46 17.65 -31.73
N TYR A 73 -25.70 17.25 -30.72
CA TYR A 73 -24.86 18.16 -29.93
C TYR A 73 -23.45 17.65 -29.81
N ASN A 74 -22.50 18.57 -29.92
CA ASN A 74 -21.11 18.31 -29.59
C ASN A 74 -20.86 18.61 -28.11
N VAL A 75 -20.07 17.73 -27.49
CA VAL A 75 -19.59 17.92 -26.13
C VAL A 75 -18.10 18.22 -26.18
N LYS A 76 -17.67 19.35 -25.64
CA LYS A 76 -16.29 19.72 -25.50
C LYS A 76 -15.91 19.58 -24.02
N VAL A 77 -14.99 18.70 -23.70
CA VAL A 77 -14.40 18.56 -22.36
C VAL A 77 -13.19 19.48 -22.30
N VAL A 78 -13.29 20.50 -21.47
CA VAL A 78 -12.23 21.50 -21.28
C VAL A 78 -11.51 21.19 -19.97
N VAL A 79 -10.21 21.00 -20.05
CA VAL A 79 -9.37 20.68 -18.88
C VAL A 79 -8.32 21.77 -18.66
N GLU A 80 -8.00 22.04 -17.40
CA GLU A 80 -6.84 22.82 -17.00
C GLU A 80 -5.85 21.89 -16.28
N GLU A 81 -4.66 21.70 -16.86
CA GLU A 81 -3.65 20.84 -16.26
C GLU A 81 -3.11 21.45 -14.98
N ASP A 82 -2.95 20.59 -13.95
CA ASP A 82 -2.28 20.97 -12.71
C ASP A 82 -0.76 20.78 -12.85
N SER A 83 -0.02 21.28 -11.87
CA SER A 83 1.40 20.95 -11.70
C SER A 83 1.50 19.55 -11.13
N PRO A 84 1.77 18.51 -11.95
CA PRO A 84 1.64 17.12 -11.51
C PRO A 84 2.76 16.69 -10.57
N ASN A 85 3.75 17.55 -10.38
CA ASN A 85 4.96 17.24 -9.63
C ASN A 85 4.80 17.63 -8.16
N SER A 86 5.16 16.73 -7.26
CA SER A 86 5.17 17.00 -5.83
C SER A 86 6.50 16.62 -5.20
N LEU A 87 6.99 17.48 -4.31
CA LEU A 87 8.12 17.22 -3.46
C LEU A 87 7.63 17.16 -2.01
N ALA A 88 7.82 16.02 -1.35
CA ALA A 88 7.50 15.85 0.06
C ALA A 88 8.81 15.70 0.85
N LEU A 89 8.91 16.43 1.96
CA LEU A 89 9.98 16.30 2.93
C LEU A 89 9.37 15.83 4.26
N GLY A 90 10.01 14.89 4.90
CA GLY A 90 9.56 14.35 6.17
C GLY A 90 10.73 14.08 7.10
N GLY A 91 10.44 13.86 8.36
CA GLY A 91 11.42 13.45 9.34
C GLY A 91 10.76 13.15 10.68
N GLY A 92 11.47 12.43 11.50
CA GLY A 92 10.95 12.01 12.79
C GLY A 92 11.94 11.17 13.56
N ILE A 93 11.42 10.49 14.56
CA ILE A 93 12.16 9.55 15.39
C ILE A 93 11.39 8.22 15.36
N ASP A 94 12.09 7.15 15.01
CA ASP A 94 11.56 5.79 14.95
C ASP A 94 12.51 4.83 15.65
N ASN A 95 11.99 3.78 16.27
CA ASN A 95 12.82 2.82 17.01
C ASN A 95 13.79 2.03 16.12
N GLY A 96 13.45 1.82 14.85
CA GLY A 96 14.28 1.07 13.90
C GLY A 96 15.24 1.95 13.11
N LEU A 97 14.80 3.16 12.77
CA LEU A 97 15.58 4.10 11.96
C LEU A 97 16.35 5.12 12.80
N GLY A 98 15.99 5.29 14.06
CA GLY A 98 16.49 6.37 14.90
C GLY A 98 15.87 7.71 14.53
N ALA A 99 16.62 8.79 14.63
CA ALA A 99 16.23 10.04 14.02
C ALA A 99 16.42 9.92 12.51
N PHE A 100 15.37 10.23 11.73
CA PHE A 100 15.40 10.05 10.28
C PHE A 100 14.88 11.28 9.53
N GLY A 101 15.38 11.43 8.32
CA GLY A 101 14.87 12.34 7.30
C GLY A 101 14.42 11.55 6.08
N SER A 102 13.39 12.05 5.41
CA SER A 102 12.90 11.48 4.16
C SER A 102 12.66 12.55 3.12
N VAL A 103 12.87 12.18 1.88
CA VAL A 103 12.54 12.99 0.70
C VAL A 103 11.80 12.09 -0.29
N SER A 104 10.74 12.64 -0.89
CA SER A 104 10.02 11.96 -1.96
C SER A 104 9.65 12.95 -3.04
N TYR A 105 10.03 12.63 -4.27
CA TYR A 105 9.61 13.35 -5.47
C TYR A 105 8.67 12.47 -6.27
N SER A 106 7.52 13.01 -6.65
CA SER A 106 6.53 12.30 -7.46
C SER A 106 6.13 13.13 -8.67
N GLU A 107 6.08 12.48 -9.82
CA GLU A 107 5.48 12.98 -11.04
C GLU A 107 4.22 12.15 -11.34
N ASN A 108 3.04 12.80 -11.25
CA ASN A 108 1.76 12.09 -11.35
C ASN A 108 1.25 11.93 -12.79
N ASN A 109 1.90 12.55 -13.74
CA ASN A 109 1.55 12.47 -15.17
C ASN A 109 2.81 12.23 -16.01
N PHE A 110 3.55 11.18 -15.65
CA PHE A 110 4.80 10.83 -16.30
C PHE A 110 4.62 10.66 -17.81
N LEU A 111 5.38 11.42 -18.60
CA LEU A 111 5.31 11.49 -20.07
C LEU A 111 3.91 11.85 -20.62
N GLY A 112 3.04 12.49 -19.82
CA GLY A 112 1.67 12.83 -20.24
C GLY A 112 0.74 11.63 -20.36
N ARG A 113 1.08 10.50 -19.77
CA ARG A 113 0.34 9.22 -19.90
C ARG A 113 -0.56 8.89 -18.73
N GLY A 114 -0.65 9.78 -17.72
CA GLY A 114 -1.39 9.52 -16.49
C GLY A 114 -0.75 8.47 -15.59
N GLN A 115 0.51 8.16 -15.84
CA GLN A 115 1.34 7.26 -15.03
C GLN A 115 1.97 8.06 -13.89
N LYS A 116 2.31 7.37 -12.80
CA LYS A 116 3.00 8.01 -11.67
C LYS A 116 4.39 7.41 -11.50
N LEU A 117 5.39 8.28 -11.48
CA LEU A 117 6.76 7.92 -11.12
C LEU A 117 7.11 8.58 -9.79
N THR A 118 7.60 7.80 -8.83
CA THR A 118 7.99 8.30 -7.52
C THR A 118 9.40 7.83 -7.19
N LEU A 119 10.27 8.77 -6.83
CA LEU A 119 11.58 8.51 -6.25
C LEU A 119 11.55 8.92 -4.77
N SER A 120 11.86 8.01 -3.89
CA SER A 120 11.90 8.29 -2.45
C SER A 120 13.20 7.83 -1.81
N GLY A 121 13.65 8.57 -0.81
CA GLY A 121 14.82 8.26 -0.01
C GLY A 121 14.56 8.49 1.47
N ILE A 122 15.12 7.62 2.30
CA ILE A 122 15.10 7.73 3.76
C ILE A 122 16.53 7.56 4.26
N LEU A 123 16.93 8.44 5.18
CA LEU A 123 18.20 8.39 5.87
C LEU A 123 17.92 8.45 7.38
N GLY A 124 18.41 7.45 8.12
CA GLY A 124 18.24 7.35 9.56
C GLY A 124 19.56 7.22 10.29
N SER A 125 19.58 7.68 11.53
CA SER A 125 20.78 7.63 12.39
C SER A 125 21.09 6.25 12.97
N GLY A 126 20.24 5.26 12.70
CA GLY A 126 20.36 3.92 13.27
C GLY A 126 19.45 3.70 14.48
N ILE A 127 19.44 2.47 14.99
CA ILE A 127 18.52 2.05 16.04
C ILE A 127 18.84 2.78 17.36
N LEU A 128 17.90 3.57 17.88
CA LEU A 128 18.08 4.37 19.10
C LEU A 128 18.08 3.54 20.38
N LEU A 129 17.51 2.32 20.36
CA LEU A 129 17.27 1.53 21.57
C LEU A 129 17.94 0.13 21.51
N SER A 130 18.91 -0.05 20.65
CA SER A 130 19.65 -1.31 20.65
C SER A 130 20.74 -1.29 21.71
N ASP A 131 21.00 -2.47 22.30
CA ASP A 131 22.20 -2.70 23.08
C ASP A 131 23.43 -2.16 22.34
N ALA A 132 24.37 -1.61 23.09
CA ALA A 132 25.57 -0.91 22.60
C ALA A 132 26.49 -1.74 21.69
N SER A 133 26.11 -2.96 21.35
CA SER A 133 26.85 -3.88 20.50
C SER A 133 26.63 -3.66 18.99
N ILE A 134 25.57 -2.98 18.58
CA ILE A 134 25.38 -2.58 17.17
C ILE A 134 25.97 -1.16 17.05
N LYS A 135 27.04 -1.05 16.28
CA LYS A 135 27.68 0.23 16.01
C LYS A 135 26.66 1.21 15.45
N ASN A 136 26.71 2.47 15.92
CA ASN A 136 25.97 3.58 15.34
C ASN A 136 26.22 3.63 13.83
N ARG A 137 25.33 3.11 13.06
CA ARG A 137 25.40 3.07 11.61
C ARG A 137 24.19 3.75 11.02
N MET A 138 24.44 4.58 10.01
CA MET A 138 23.37 5.19 9.25
C MET A 138 22.59 4.14 8.50
N ASN A 139 21.28 4.19 8.61
CA ASN A 139 20.34 3.38 7.83
C ASN A 139 19.86 4.17 6.63
N TYR A 140 19.75 3.54 5.49
CA TYR A 140 19.24 4.21 4.29
C TYR A 140 18.38 3.30 3.44
N GLN A 141 17.41 3.93 2.81
CA GLN A 141 16.50 3.28 1.89
C GLN A 141 16.30 4.18 0.68
N LEU A 142 16.34 3.60 -0.51
CA LEU A 142 16.00 4.23 -1.78
C LEU A 142 14.93 3.36 -2.46
N GLU A 143 13.91 4.01 -3.02
CA GLU A 143 12.85 3.32 -3.77
C GLU A 143 12.47 4.17 -4.99
N LEU A 144 12.46 3.54 -6.16
CA LEU A 144 11.86 4.05 -7.38
C LEU A 144 10.60 3.24 -7.63
N SER A 145 9.45 3.90 -7.66
CA SER A 145 8.14 3.29 -7.87
C SER A 145 7.49 3.86 -9.12
N PHE A 146 7.03 2.97 -9.99
CA PHE A 146 6.24 3.30 -11.17
C PHE A 146 4.84 2.71 -11.03
N PHE A 147 3.83 3.51 -11.32
CA PHE A 147 2.43 3.10 -11.24
C PHE A 147 1.71 3.42 -12.56
N GLU A 148 1.12 2.40 -13.16
CA GLU A 148 0.24 2.48 -14.33
C GLU A 148 -1.19 2.14 -13.89
N PRO A 149 -2.11 3.10 -13.86
CA PRO A 149 -3.49 2.86 -13.40
C PRO A 149 -4.35 2.06 -14.37
N TYR A 150 -3.92 1.92 -15.63
CA TYR A 150 -4.65 1.24 -16.72
C TYR A 150 -3.78 0.22 -17.43
N PHE A 151 -3.33 -0.79 -16.71
CA PHE A 151 -2.49 -1.84 -17.29
C PHE A 151 -3.33 -2.83 -18.08
N LEU A 152 -3.17 -2.85 -19.41
CA LEU A 152 -3.92 -3.66 -20.37
C LEU A 152 -5.39 -3.26 -20.52
N ASN A 153 -6.09 -2.92 -19.45
CA ASN A 153 -7.48 -2.47 -19.43
C ASN A 153 -7.78 -1.63 -18.17
N ALA A 154 -9.02 -1.13 -18.07
CA ALA A 154 -9.46 -0.24 -16.98
C ALA A 154 -9.57 -0.92 -15.61
N ASP A 155 -9.64 -2.26 -15.58
CA ASP A 155 -9.80 -3.01 -14.34
C ASP A 155 -8.45 -3.37 -13.69
N ASN A 156 -7.36 -3.18 -14.42
CA ASN A 156 -6.02 -3.54 -13.96
C ASN A 156 -5.16 -2.32 -13.69
N SER A 157 -4.39 -2.38 -12.63
CA SER A 157 -3.28 -1.47 -12.38
C SER A 157 -1.97 -2.25 -12.20
N LEU A 158 -0.87 -1.62 -12.58
CA LEU A 158 0.47 -2.18 -12.40
C LEU A 158 1.29 -1.25 -11.51
N THR A 159 1.90 -1.81 -10.48
CA THR A 159 2.92 -1.13 -9.67
C THR A 159 4.24 -1.86 -9.82
N SER A 160 5.28 -1.17 -10.24
CA SER A 160 6.65 -1.71 -10.29
C SER A 160 7.53 -0.92 -9.35
N LYS A 161 8.40 -1.61 -8.60
CA LYS A 161 9.30 -1.01 -7.63
C LYS A 161 10.69 -1.56 -7.79
N LEU A 162 11.67 -0.66 -7.81
CA LEU A 162 13.09 -0.95 -7.64
C LEU A 162 13.49 -0.36 -6.29
N TYR A 163 14.09 -1.17 -5.43
CA TYR A 163 14.45 -0.71 -4.10
C TYR A 163 15.83 -1.19 -3.66
N TYR A 164 16.43 -0.36 -2.83
CA TYR A 164 17.63 -0.66 -2.06
C TYR A 164 17.40 -0.27 -0.60
N ARG A 165 17.64 -1.19 0.32
CA ARG A 165 17.49 -0.98 1.77
C ARG A 165 18.72 -1.50 2.49
N ASP A 166 19.26 -0.69 3.38
CA ASP A 166 20.38 -1.06 4.26
C ASP A 166 20.00 -0.59 5.66
N LEU A 167 19.45 -1.49 6.44
CA LEU A 167 18.80 -1.21 7.70
C LEU A 167 19.29 -2.19 8.76
N GLY A 168 19.25 -1.78 10.04
CA GLY A 168 19.29 -2.76 11.13
C GLY A 168 18.14 -3.75 10.95
N SER A 169 18.44 -5.04 10.98
CA SER A 169 17.40 -6.06 10.74
C SER A 169 16.37 -6.04 11.86
N TRP A 170 15.12 -5.86 11.49
CA TRP A 170 14.03 -6.07 12.44
C TRP A 170 13.72 -7.54 12.65
N GLN A 171 14.23 -8.34 11.75
CA GLN A 171 13.95 -9.75 11.68
C GLN A 171 15.03 -10.58 12.37
N VAL A 172 16.26 -10.22 12.20
CA VAL A 172 17.38 -10.87 12.84
C VAL A 172 18.04 -9.88 13.81
N PRO A 173 17.82 -10.00 15.12
CA PRO A 173 18.45 -9.10 16.08
C PRO A 173 19.96 -9.06 15.90
N LEU A 174 20.55 -7.87 16.10
CA LEU A 174 21.98 -7.62 15.96
C LEU A 174 22.56 -7.79 14.55
N ALA A 175 21.72 -8.06 13.55
CA ALA A 175 22.16 -8.13 12.16
C ALA A 175 21.82 -6.83 11.42
N ILE A 176 22.60 -6.57 10.39
CA ILE A 176 22.32 -5.57 9.38
C ILE A 176 21.77 -6.30 8.16
N GLU A 177 20.60 -5.87 7.72
CA GLU A 177 19.92 -6.45 6.59
C GLU A 177 20.00 -5.49 5.41
N ARG A 178 20.62 -5.97 4.35
CA ARG A 178 20.63 -5.27 3.06
C ARG A 178 19.76 -6.02 2.08
N ARG A 179 18.81 -5.29 1.49
CA ARG A 179 17.94 -5.81 0.43
C ARG A 179 18.05 -4.95 -0.81
N VAL A 180 18.23 -5.57 -1.95
CA VAL A 180 18.10 -4.95 -3.26
C VAL A 180 17.18 -5.81 -4.10
N GLY A 181 16.22 -5.21 -4.76
CA GLY A 181 15.27 -5.99 -5.53
C GLY A 181 14.39 -5.16 -6.44
N ILE A 182 13.77 -5.88 -7.36
CA ILE A 182 12.71 -5.38 -8.23
C ILE A 182 11.46 -6.22 -8.01
N ASN A 183 10.33 -5.55 -7.93
CA ASN A 183 9.02 -6.18 -7.79
C ASN A 183 8.03 -5.54 -8.74
N ALA A 184 7.16 -6.33 -9.34
CA ALA A 184 6.00 -5.88 -10.11
C ALA A 184 4.74 -6.54 -9.56
N ALA A 185 3.70 -5.74 -9.36
CA ALA A 185 2.41 -6.19 -8.84
C ALA A 185 1.28 -5.69 -9.75
N VAL A 186 0.44 -6.60 -10.19
CA VAL A 186 -0.81 -6.31 -10.91
C VAL A 186 -1.96 -6.47 -9.95
N GLU A 187 -2.80 -5.45 -9.84
CA GLU A 187 -4.08 -5.51 -9.14
C GLU A 187 -5.20 -5.52 -10.16
N HIS A 188 -6.14 -6.45 -10.02
CA HIS A 188 -7.32 -6.61 -10.87
C HIS A 188 -8.59 -6.40 -10.06
N LYS A 189 -9.44 -5.44 -10.46
CA LYS A 189 -10.78 -5.23 -9.92
C LYS A 189 -11.75 -6.22 -10.55
N VAL A 190 -12.40 -7.05 -9.73
CA VAL A 190 -13.29 -8.09 -10.21
C VAL A 190 -14.62 -7.48 -10.67
N ARG A 191 -14.93 -7.57 -11.96
CA ARG A 191 -16.17 -7.03 -12.52
C ARG A 191 -17.40 -7.65 -11.86
N GLY A 192 -18.39 -6.82 -11.55
CA GLY A 192 -19.60 -7.24 -10.85
C GLY A 192 -19.46 -7.35 -9.33
N TYR A 193 -18.25 -7.21 -8.79
CA TYR A 193 -17.96 -7.24 -7.36
C TYR A 193 -17.08 -6.05 -6.97
N ASN A 194 -17.65 -4.86 -6.91
CA ASN A 194 -16.94 -3.59 -6.70
C ASN A 194 -16.04 -3.57 -5.46
N ASN A 195 -16.27 -4.46 -4.52
CA ASN A 195 -15.53 -4.56 -3.26
C ASN A 195 -14.40 -5.62 -3.29
N LEU A 196 -14.24 -6.34 -4.42
CA LEU A 196 -13.30 -7.44 -4.54
C LEU A 196 -12.20 -7.09 -5.55
N SER A 197 -10.95 -7.22 -5.12
CA SER A 197 -9.80 -7.20 -6.02
C SER A 197 -8.90 -8.40 -5.80
N THR A 198 -8.26 -8.85 -6.87
CA THR A 198 -7.18 -9.83 -6.82
C THR A 198 -5.87 -9.13 -7.14
N ASN A 199 -4.79 -9.61 -6.56
CA ASN A 199 -3.47 -9.11 -6.87
C ASN A 199 -2.52 -10.27 -7.14
N PHE A 200 -1.56 -10.03 -8.00
CA PHE A 200 -0.45 -10.94 -8.23
C PHE A 200 0.83 -10.11 -8.27
N SER A 201 1.79 -10.46 -7.42
CA SER A 201 3.10 -9.84 -7.47
C SER A 201 4.19 -10.86 -7.77
N ALA A 202 5.16 -10.42 -8.53
CA ALA A 202 6.36 -11.18 -8.85
C ALA A 202 7.58 -10.26 -8.70
N GLY A 203 8.67 -10.79 -8.15
CA GLY A 203 9.88 -10.01 -7.97
C GLY A 203 11.10 -10.87 -7.75
N ILE A 204 12.25 -10.24 -7.86
CA ILE A 204 13.55 -10.83 -7.53
C ILE A 204 14.21 -9.92 -6.53
N GLU A 205 14.72 -10.49 -5.45
CA GLU A 205 15.48 -9.75 -4.46
C GLU A 205 16.74 -10.52 -4.04
N HIS A 206 17.76 -9.77 -3.70
CA HIS A 206 18.93 -10.25 -3.01
C HIS A 206 18.92 -9.73 -1.58
N ILE A 207 19.00 -10.64 -0.62
CA ILE A 207 19.09 -10.35 0.80
C ILE A 207 20.49 -10.72 1.28
N SER A 208 21.16 -9.81 1.95
CA SER A 208 22.40 -10.13 2.67
C SER A 208 22.30 -9.69 4.12
N LEU A 209 22.78 -10.54 5.01
CA LEU A 209 22.89 -10.28 6.43
C LEU A 209 24.38 -10.11 6.80
N SER A 210 24.66 -9.14 7.63
CA SER A 210 26.01 -8.88 8.15
C SER A 210 25.93 -8.51 9.63
N GLU A 211 27.03 -8.67 10.33
CA GLU A 211 27.22 -8.30 11.74
C GLU A 211 26.32 -9.08 12.74
N GLY A 212 25.55 -10.06 12.29
CA GLY A 212 24.82 -10.99 13.15
C GLY A 212 25.77 -11.94 13.84
N ASP A 213 25.67 -12.02 15.17
CA ASP A 213 26.43 -12.98 15.98
C ASP A 213 25.45 -14.06 16.45
N PHE A 214 25.62 -15.26 15.94
CA PHE A 214 24.76 -16.40 16.26
C PHE A 214 24.67 -16.66 17.75
N ASP A 215 25.82 -16.67 18.45
CA ASP A 215 25.85 -16.98 19.88
C ASP A 215 25.10 -15.90 20.68
N LYS A 216 25.29 -14.62 20.35
CA LYS A 216 24.54 -13.53 20.99
C LYS A 216 23.07 -13.59 20.69
N ILE A 217 22.71 -13.91 19.45
CA ILE A 217 21.32 -14.05 19.02
C ILE A 217 20.68 -15.19 19.80
N SER A 218 21.30 -16.36 19.85
CA SER A 218 20.79 -17.51 20.60
C SER A 218 20.66 -17.22 22.10
N HIS A 219 21.63 -16.53 22.67
CA HIS A 219 21.59 -16.14 24.10
C HIS A 219 20.46 -15.12 24.36
N MET A 220 20.28 -14.14 23.51
CA MET A 220 19.16 -13.18 23.63
C MET A 220 17.80 -13.86 23.55
N TYR A 221 17.66 -14.84 22.71
CA TYR A 221 16.42 -15.59 22.56
C TYR A 221 16.16 -16.51 23.75
N ALA A 222 17.20 -17.18 24.26
CA ALA A 222 17.12 -18.00 25.47
C ALA A 222 16.69 -17.17 26.69
N LEU A 223 17.24 -15.96 26.87
CA LEU A 223 16.85 -15.02 27.94
C LEU A 223 15.38 -14.58 27.86
N ARG A 224 14.77 -14.71 26.70
CA ARG A 224 13.36 -14.37 26.46
C ARG A 224 12.45 -15.58 26.45
N ASN A 225 12.92 -16.76 26.83
CA ASN A 225 12.22 -18.05 26.70
C ASN A 225 11.71 -18.33 25.28
N LEU A 226 12.41 -17.83 24.27
CA LEU A 226 12.08 -18.05 22.86
C LEU A 226 12.96 -19.19 22.35
N ASN A 227 12.34 -20.29 21.94
CA ASN A 227 13.07 -21.41 21.37
C ASN A 227 13.31 -21.18 19.88
N ILE A 228 14.53 -20.75 19.53
CA ILE A 228 14.93 -20.47 18.14
C ILE A 228 16.23 -21.20 17.79
N ALA A 229 16.67 -22.12 18.65
CA ALA A 229 18.00 -22.74 18.55
C ALA A 229 18.32 -23.27 17.15
N ASP A 230 17.35 -23.81 16.45
CA ASP A 230 17.60 -24.40 15.12
C ASP A 230 17.52 -23.37 13.99
N ARG A 231 16.70 -22.33 14.11
CA ARG A 231 16.52 -21.29 13.05
C ARG A 231 17.58 -20.21 13.07
N ALA A 232 18.09 -19.86 14.23
CA ALA A 232 19.17 -18.87 14.32
C ALA A 232 20.45 -19.32 13.61
N LYS A 233 20.60 -20.63 13.34
CA LYS A 233 21.67 -21.14 12.49
C LYS A 233 21.56 -20.71 11.03
N GLN A 234 20.40 -20.23 10.61
CA GLN A 234 20.10 -19.88 9.24
C GLN A 234 20.12 -18.37 9.02
N LEU A 235 21.14 -17.70 9.51
CA LEU A 235 21.43 -16.30 9.14
C LEU A 235 21.85 -16.24 7.67
N THR A 236 21.08 -16.87 6.80
CA THR A 236 21.36 -16.96 5.38
C THR A 236 20.54 -15.92 4.66
N GLY A 237 21.22 -15.13 3.87
CA GLY A 237 20.62 -14.36 2.80
C GLY A 237 20.62 -15.17 1.50
N GLY A 238 20.56 -14.48 0.39
CA GLY A 238 20.65 -15.08 -0.93
C GLY A 238 19.76 -14.36 -1.95
N PHE A 239 19.69 -14.93 -3.14
CA PHE A 239 18.78 -14.49 -4.18
C PHE A 239 17.46 -15.26 -4.10
N PHE A 240 16.35 -14.52 -4.11
CA PHE A 240 15.00 -15.07 -4.04
C PHE A 240 14.15 -14.55 -5.18
N VAL A 241 13.38 -15.45 -5.79
CA VAL A 241 12.24 -15.11 -6.64
C VAL A 241 10.99 -15.20 -5.79
N ASN A 242 10.29 -14.11 -5.64
CA ASN A 242 9.07 -14.02 -4.87
C ASN A 242 7.84 -13.98 -5.79
N LEU A 243 6.89 -14.88 -5.57
CA LEU A 243 5.60 -14.89 -6.24
C LEU A 243 4.49 -14.78 -5.19
N SER A 244 3.54 -13.88 -5.39
CA SER A 244 2.52 -13.67 -4.37
C SER A 244 1.15 -13.36 -4.98
N PRO A 245 0.33 -14.36 -5.25
CA PRO A 245 -1.09 -14.18 -5.50
C PRO A 245 -1.81 -13.82 -4.21
N GLY A 246 -2.83 -12.96 -4.35
CA GLY A 246 -3.63 -12.53 -3.21
C GLY A 246 -5.00 -12.04 -3.61
N VAL A 247 -5.84 -11.85 -2.61
CA VAL A 247 -7.20 -11.33 -2.73
C VAL A 247 -7.45 -10.30 -1.62
N LYS A 248 -8.17 -9.24 -1.96
CA LYS A 248 -8.61 -8.19 -1.04
C LYS A 248 -10.10 -7.95 -1.24
N TYR A 249 -10.82 -7.91 -0.14
CA TYR A 249 -12.22 -7.49 -0.08
C TYR A 249 -12.34 -6.27 0.84
N SER A 250 -13.01 -5.21 0.39
CA SER A 250 -13.13 -3.97 1.17
C SER A 250 -14.50 -3.34 0.96
N THR A 251 -15.21 -3.11 2.08
CA THR A 251 -16.46 -2.34 2.15
C THR A 251 -16.31 -1.11 3.03
N LEU A 252 -15.09 -0.62 3.17
CA LEU A 252 -14.82 0.54 4.03
C LEU A 252 -15.50 1.80 3.49
N ASP A 253 -16.04 2.61 4.39
CA ASP A 253 -16.60 3.93 4.09
C ASP A 253 -15.51 4.97 3.73
N SER A 254 -14.28 4.76 4.18
CA SER A 254 -13.11 5.56 3.87
C SER A 254 -11.85 4.71 3.98
N GLU A 255 -10.93 4.85 3.03
CA GLU A 255 -9.61 4.17 3.11
C GLU A 255 -8.66 4.85 4.11
N GLU A 256 -8.76 6.18 4.27
CA GLU A 256 -7.85 6.93 5.13
C GLU A 256 -8.26 6.85 6.61
N ILE A 257 -9.53 7.02 6.92
CA ILE A 257 -10.08 7.03 8.28
C ILE A 257 -11.36 6.18 8.31
N PRO A 258 -11.23 4.85 8.28
CA PRO A 258 -12.39 3.97 8.26
C PRO A 258 -13.15 4.04 9.58
N ARG A 259 -14.48 4.09 9.46
CA ARG A 259 -15.40 4.12 10.60
C ARG A 259 -16.38 2.97 10.55
N SER A 260 -16.69 2.49 9.36
CA SER A 260 -17.59 1.37 9.15
C SER A 260 -17.12 0.50 8.00
N GLY A 261 -17.58 -0.74 7.98
CA GLY A 261 -17.25 -1.69 6.92
C GLY A 261 -16.28 -2.78 7.37
N VAL A 262 -15.85 -3.56 6.40
CA VAL A 262 -14.93 -4.68 6.57
C VAL A 262 -13.82 -4.57 5.55
N ILE A 263 -12.60 -4.85 5.96
CA ILE A 263 -11.50 -5.15 5.06
C ILE A 263 -10.96 -6.53 5.40
N ALA A 264 -10.83 -7.38 4.39
CA ALA A 264 -10.23 -8.70 4.49
C ALA A 264 -9.21 -8.89 3.38
N ASN A 265 -8.12 -9.58 3.67
CA ASN A 265 -7.13 -9.95 2.68
C ASN A 265 -6.57 -11.33 2.99
N ALA A 266 -6.14 -12.02 1.94
CA ALA A 266 -5.36 -13.23 2.03
C ALA A 266 -4.35 -13.26 0.88
N ARG A 267 -3.17 -13.78 1.13
CA ARG A 267 -2.13 -13.96 0.12
C ARG A 267 -1.33 -15.21 0.38
N PHE A 268 -0.93 -15.86 -0.66
CA PHE A 268 0.12 -16.85 -0.69
C PHE A 268 1.44 -16.16 -1.06
N ILE A 269 2.53 -16.54 -0.46
CA ILE A 269 3.86 -15.99 -0.72
C ILE A 269 4.78 -17.15 -0.95
N GLU A 270 5.22 -17.32 -2.18
CA GLU A 270 6.24 -18.27 -2.55
C GLU A 270 7.58 -17.56 -2.69
N ALA A 271 8.57 -17.98 -1.94
CA ALA A 271 9.94 -17.48 -2.00
C ALA A 271 10.86 -18.60 -2.48
N ILE A 272 11.22 -18.59 -3.75
CA ILE A 272 12.09 -19.58 -4.37
C ILE A 272 13.53 -19.07 -4.22
N SER A 273 14.35 -19.80 -3.46
CA SER A 273 15.76 -19.47 -3.31
C SER A 273 16.57 -19.96 -4.51
N LEU A 274 17.29 -19.03 -5.13
CA LEU A 274 18.23 -19.35 -6.21
C LEU A 274 19.65 -19.65 -5.71
N SER A 275 19.93 -19.31 -4.45
CA SER A 275 21.25 -19.52 -3.84
C SER A 275 21.36 -20.88 -3.17
N ASP A 276 20.33 -21.29 -2.45
CA ASP A 276 20.20 -22.63 -1.85
C ASP A 276 18.73 -23.02 -1.87
N PHE A 277 18.38 -24.04 -2.65
CA PHE A 277 17.01 -24.45 -2.86
C PHE A 277 16.30 -24.93 -1.58
N LYS A 278 17.04 -25.37 -0.57
CA LYS A 278 16.50 -25.72 0.75
C LYS A 278 15.83 -24.55 1.46
N ASN A 279 16.26 -23.32 1.16
CA ASN A 279 15.66 -22.10 1.69
C ASN A 279 14.38 -21.67 0.96
N THR A 280 13.91 -22.45 -0.02
CA THR A 280 12.64 -22.22 -0.69
C THR A 280 11.49 -22.47 0.27
N ASN A 281 10.55 -21.55 0.33
CA ASN A 281 9.42 -21.64 1.26
C ASN A 281 8.15 -21.02 0.71
N GLY A 282 7.02 -21.63 1.11
CA GLY A 282 5.68 -21.14 0.81
C GLY A 282 4.92 -20.79 2.08
N ARG A 283 4.31 -19.62 2.11
CA ARG A 283 3.60 -19.10 3.27
C ARG A 283 2.23 -18.55 2.87
N ILE A 284 1.23 -18.79 3.71
CA ILE A 284 -0.09 -18.16 3.60
C ILE A 284 -0.22 -17.15 4.75
N ALA A 285 -0.69 -15.96 4.44
CA ALA A 285 -1.00 -14.96 5.46
C ALA A 285 -2.25 -14.17 5.07
N GLY A 286 -3.03 -13.78 6.07
CA GLY A 286 -4.22 -13.00 5.85
C GLY A 286 -4.75 -12.36 7.12
N GLY A 287 -5.79 -11.58 6.94
CA GLY A 287 -6.44 -10.92 8.06
C GLY A 287 -7.77 -10.30 7.68
N VAL A 288 -8.55 -10.04 8.69
CA VAL A 288 -9.84 -9.34 8.61
C VAL A 288 -9.89 -8.27 9.69
N THR A 289 -10.36 -7.08 9.31
CA THR A 289 -10.70 -6.02 10.25
C THR A 289 -12.11 -5.56 9.99
N LYS A 290 -12.93 -5.51 11.04
CA LYS A 290 -14.27 -4.94 11.01
C LYS A 290 -14.31 -3.66 11.82
N TYR A 291 -14.87 -2.60 11.20
CA TYR A 291 -15.07 -1.31 11.84
C TYR A 291 -16.54 -1.11 12.20
N PHE A 292 -16.76 -0.55 13.39
CA PHE A 292 -18.06 -0.21 13.92
C PHE A 292 -18.09 1.28 14.28
N PRO A 293 -19.04 2.07 13.76
CA PRO A 293 -19.18 3.47 14.14
C PRO A 293 -19.70 3.57 15.56
N VAL A 294 -18.97 4.26 16.45
CA VAL A 294 -19.37 4.44 17.87
C VAL A 294 -20.02 5.80 18.07
N ARG A 295 -19.43 6.86 17.50
CA ARG A 295 -19.93 8.24 17.51
C ARG A 295 -19.59 8.92 16.19
N LYS A 296 -20.05 10.18 15.96
CA LYS A 296 -19.83 10.94 14.72
C LYS A 296 -18.39 10.94 14.19
N LYS A 297 -17.38 10.85 15.08
CA LYS A 297 -15.95 10.89 14.72
C LYS A 297 -15.14 9.74 15.32
N SER A 298 -15.76 8.77 15.99
CA SER A 298 -15.09 7.66 16.67
C SER A 298 -15.46 6.33 16.02
N SER A 299 -14.51 5.39 16.04
CA SER A 299 -14.72 4.03 15.54
C SER A 299 -14.13 3.00 16.49
N PHE A 300 -14.80 1.88 16.59
CA PHE A 300 -14.27 0.67 17.23
C PHE A 300 -13.92 -0.33 16.14
N SER A 301 -12.80 -1.02 16.27
CA SER A 301 -12.41 -2.05 15.30
C SER A 301 -12.00 -3.34 16.00
N LEU A 302 -12.31 -4.44 15.34
CA LEU A 302 -11.81 -5.77 15.67
C LEU A 302 -11.00 -6.30 14.51
N THR A 303 -9.77 -6.72 14.79
CA THR A 303 -8.85 -7.28 13.82
C THR A 303 -8.47 -8.70 14.22
N ALA A 304 -8.49 -9.62 13.26
CA ALA A 304 -7.86 -10.93 13.36
C ALA A 304 -6.87 -11.11 12.20
N ARG A 305 -5.67 -11.58 12.49
CA ARG A 305 -4.63 -11.88 11.50
C ARG A 305 -4.01 -13.23 11.80
N GLY A 306 -3.60 -13.94 10.77
CA GLY A 306 -2.91 -15.19 10.92
C GLY A 306 -2.04 -15.50 9.72
N GLY A 307 -1.14 -16.43 9.90
CA GLY A 307 -0.28 -16.92 8.83
C GLY A 307 0.35 -18.24 9.22
N VAL A 308 0.69 -19.03 8.22
CA VAL A 308 1.32 -20.33 8.35
C VAL A 308 2.29 -20.56 7.19
N THR A 309 3.43 -21.16 7.51
CA THR A 309 4.36 -21.73 6.54
C THR A 309 3.79 -23.07 6.09
N VAL A 310 3.51 -23.21 4.81
CA VAL A 310 2.87 -24.43 4.25
C VAL A 310 3.88 -25.43 3.71
N HIS A 311 5.08 -24.95 3.36
CA HIS A 311 6.21 -25.78 2.99
C HIS A 311 7.54 -25.02 3.13
N GLY A 312 8.62 -25.74 3.23
CA GLY A 312 9.99 -25.24 3.38
C GLY A 312 10.66 -25.91 4.57
N ASP A 313 11.75 -26.66 4.33
CA ASP A 313 12.48 -27.39 5.37
C ASP A 313 13.33 -26.44 6.21
N ASP A 314 13.94 -25.45 5.57
CA ASP A 314 14.88 -24.50 6.16
C ASP A 314 14.48 -23.05 5.85
N VAL A 315 13.38 -22.58 6.44
CA VAL A 315 12.92 -21.19 6.23
C VAL A 315 13.93 -20.22 6.83
N PRO A 316 14.53 -19.34 6.01
CA PRO A 316 15.46 -18.34 6.52
C PRO A 316 14.81 -17.45 7.58
N GLU A 317 15.53 -17.13 8.64
CA GLU A 317 15.01 -16.29 9.73
C GLU A 317 14.48 -14.95 9.24
N VAL A 318 15.04 -14.38 8.18
CA VAL A 318 14.56 -13.15 7.53
C VAL A 318 13.17 -13.27 6.90
N MET A 319 12.66 -14.49 6.74
CA MET A 319 11.36 -14.78 6.13
C MET A 319 10.34 -15.36 7.12
N ALA A 320 10.77 -15.79 8.31
CA ALA A 320 9.87 -16.29 9.34
C ALA A 320 8.85 -15.24 9.79
N PHE A 321 7.68 -15.70 10.24
CA PHE A 321 6.71 -14.79 10.84
C PHE A 321 7.23 -14.25 12.17
N ARG A 322 6.83 -13.01 12.50
CA ARG A 322 7.27 -12.30 13.68
C ARG A 322 6.16 -11.50 14.29
N LEU A 323 6.17 -11.49 15.62
CA LEU A 323 5.23 -10.70 16.40
C LEU A 323 5.97 -9.81 17.41
N GLY A 324 5.41 -8.66 17.63
CA GLY A 324 5.93 -7.58 18.49
C GLY A 324 6.19 -6.32 17.69
N GLY A 325 6.00 -5.19 18.33
CA GLY A 325 6.17 -3.87 17.74
C GLY A 325 4.86 -3.17 17.39
N PRO A 326 4.93 -1.91 16.95
CA PRO A 326 3.78 -1.02 16.76
C PRO A 326 2.76 -1.50 15.72
N TYR A 327 3.18 -2.36 14.80
CA TYR A 327 2.33 -2.87 13.70
C TYR A 327 1.78 -4.28 13.95
N SER A 328 2.09 -4.87 15.11
CA SER A 328 1.56 -6.18 15.50
C SER A 328 1.09 -6.15 16.96
N VAL A 329 1.85 -6.64 17.91
CA VAL A 329 1.51 -6.62 19.33
C VAL A 329 2.19 -5.41 19.97
N ARG A 330 1.44 -4.36 20.18
CA ARG A 330 1.93 -3.08 20.73
C ARG A 330 2.33 -3.26 22.19
N GLY A 331 3.29 -2.47 22.66
CA GLY A 331 3.88 -2.62 23.99
C GLY A 331 5.09 -3.58 24.04
N PHE A 332 5.27 -4.41 23.04
CA PHE A 332 6.48 -5.20 22.85
C PHE A 332 7.46 -4.52 21.92
N ARG A 333 8.76 -4.80 22.08
CA ARG A 333 9.78 -4.40 21.10
C ARG A 333 9.50 -5.09 19.75
N MET A 334 10.09 -4.58 18.67
CA MET A 334 10.07 -5.26 17.37
C MET A 334 10.53 -6.70 17.54
N SER A 335 9.78 -7.65 17.01
CA SER A 335 9.99 -9.10 17.18
C SER A 335 10.08 -9.60 18.65
N GLY A 336 9.61 -8.80 19.60
CA GLY A 336 9.78 -9.07 21.04
C GLY A 336 8.85 -10.15 21.60
N VAL A 337 7.80 -10.53 20.86
CA VAL A 337 6.94 -11.68 21.20
C VAL A 337 7.58 -12.99 20.74
N GLY A 338 8.16 -13.00 19.53
CA GLY A 338 8.85 -14.15 18.99
C GLY A 338 8.82 -14.25 17.47
N THR A 339 9.37 -15.36 16.98
CA THR A 339 9.38 -15.77 15.57
C THR A 339 8.86 -17.19 15.44
N GLY A 340 8.31 -17.54 14.29
CA GLY A 340 7.80 -18.88 14.07
C GLY A 340 7.26 -19.11 12.66
N ASP A 341 6.81 -20.34 12.42
CA ASP A 341 6.22 -20.77 11.15
C ASP A 341 4.74 -20.49 11.07
N ALA A 342 4.09 -20.28 12.20
CA ALA A 342 2.69 -19.87 12.22
C ALA A 342 2.44 -18.83 13.31
N PHE A 343 1.43 -18.00 13.10
CA PHE A 343 0.96 -17.03 14.09
C PHE A 343 -0.54 -16.82 14.01
N LEU A 344 -1.08 -16.42 15.13
CA LEU A 344 -2.44 -15.90 15.24
C LEU A 344 -2.41 -14.64 16.10
N MET A 345 -3.12 -13.58 15.67
CA MET A 345 -3.16 -12.30 16.37
C MET A 345 -4.58 -11.75 16.33
N GLY A 346 -5.03 -11.21 17.43
CA GLY A 346 -6.26 -10.43 17.58
C GLY A 346 -5.98 -9.06 18.15
N SER A 347 -6.73 -8.06 17.70
CA SER A 347 -6.67 -6.69 18.24
C SER A 347 -8.06 -6.10 18.34
N ALA A 348 -8.34 -5.43 19.45
CA ALA A 348 -9.52 -4.58 19.63
C ALA A 348 -9.04 -3.14 19.84
N GLU A 349 -9.62 -2.20 19.09
CA GLU A 349 -9.17 -0.82 19.10
C GLU A 349 -10.34 0.17 19.10
N LEU A 350 -10.28 1.16 19.97
CA LEU A 350 -11.18 2.31 19.99
C LEU A 350 -10.41 3.57 19.62
N ALA A 351 -10.70 4.12 18.44
CA ALA A 351 -10.12 5.37 17.96
C ALA A 351 -11.12 6.52 18.10
N THR A 352 -10.71 7.58 18.76
CA THR A 352 -11.56 8.77 19.01
C THR A 352 -10.75 10.05 18.78
N PRO A 353 -11.36 11.15 18.31
CA PRO A 353 -10.71 12.45 18.29
C PRO A 353 -10.22 12.82 19.71
N LEU A 354 -9.17 13.62 19.77
CA LEU A 354 -8.68 14.16 21.02
C LEU A 354 -9.78 15.02 21.66
N PRO A 355 -10.16 14.80 22.94
CA PRO A 355 -11.17 15.59 23.61
C PRO A 355 -10.78 17.08 23.65
N LEU A 356 -11.78 17.95 23.59
CA LEU A 356 -11.62 19.42 23.65
C LEU A 356 -10.97 20.11 22.45
N VAL A 357 -10.46 19.37 21.46
CA VAL A 357 -9.80 19.94 20.28
C VAL A 357 -10.78 20.70 19.37
N ASP A 358 -12.06 20.32 19.38
CA ASP A 358 -13.10 21.07 18.63
C ASP A 358 -13.23 22.54 19.11
N ARG A 359 -12.66 22.87 20.27
CA ARG A 359 -12.59 24.24 20.81
C ARG A 359 -11.33 25.02 20.37
N LEU A 360 -10.33 24.31 19.86
CA LEU A 360 -9.07 24.88 19.39
C LEU A 360 -9.16 25.06 17.88
N LYS A 361 -8.93 26.29 17.40
CA LYS A 361 -8.97 26.65 15.96
C LYS A 361 -7.79 26.13 15.15
N TRP A 362 -7.07 25.11 15.61
CA TRP A 362 -5.87 24.59 14.99
C TRP A 362 -6.19 23.29 14.23
N ASP A 363 -6.30 23.37 12.93
CA ASP A 363 -6.68 22.29 12.04
C ASP A 363 -5.83 21.01 12.22
N PHE A 364 -4.54 21.15 12.54
CA PHE A 364 -3.69 19.99 12.74
C PHE A 364 -4.07 19.19 13.99
N LEU A 365 -4.55 19.86 15.06
CA LEU A 365 -5.00 19.17 16.28
C LEU A 365 -6.28 18.38 16.06
N GLN A 366 -7.12 18.80 15.11
CA GLN A 366 -8.35 18.06 14.75
C GLN A 366 -8.06 16.73 14.07
N ARG A 367 -6.85 16.54 13.55
CA ARG A 367 -6.37 15.30 12.95
C ARG A 367 -5.79 14.32 13.97
N ILE A 368 -5.50 14.78 15.21
CA ILE A 368 -4.97 13.93 16.26
C ILE A 368 -6.08 13.06 16.81
N ARG A 369 -5.81 11.76 16.91
CA ARG A 369 -6.73 10.78 17.47
C ARG A 369 -6.09 10.07 18.65
N LEU A 370 -6.89 9.82 19.69
CA LEU A 370 -6.54 8.91 20.77
C LEU A 370 -6.98 7.51 20.38
N THR A 371 -6.12 6.55 20.61
CA THR A 371 -6.38 5.15 20.33
C THR A 371 -6.15 4.34 21.60
N PHE A 372 -7.20 3.65 22.03
CA PHE A 372 -7.14 2.66 23.10
C PHE A 372 -7.20 1.29 22.45
N PHE A 373 -6.32 0.38 22.86
CA PHE A 373 -6.23 -0.92 22.22
C PHE A 373 -5.88 -2.04 23.18
N VAL A 374 -6.25 -3.25 22.80
CA VAL A 374 -5.84 -4.50 23.43
C VAL A 374 -5.40 -5.43 22.30
N ASP A 375 -4.18 -5.92 22.40
CA ASP A 375 -3.60 -6.87 21.44
C ASP A 375 -3.33 -8.19 22.16
N ALA A 376 -3.66 -9.30 21.50
CA ALA A 376 -3.34 -10.65 21.93
C ALA A 376 -2.80 -11.44 20.74
N ALA A 377 -1.73 -12.21 20.95
CA ALA A 377 -1.16 -13.01 19.86
C ALA A 377 -0.44 -14.25 20.39
N GLY A 378 -0.40 -15.27 19.55
CA GLY A 378 0.42 -16.45 19.70
C GLY A 378 1.29 -16.66 18.49
N ILE A 379 2.51 -17.12 18.69
CA ILE A 379 3.43 -17.52 17.61
C ILE A 379 3.88 -18.95 17.87
N PHE A 380 3.94 -19.72 16.82
CA PHE A 380 4.24 -21.15 16.88
C PHE A 380 5.53 -21.43 16.10
N PRO A 381 6.55 -22.02 16.74
CA PRO A 381 7.85 -22.25 16.12
C PRO A 381 7.79 -23.26 14.97
N ASP A 382 6.88 -24.23 15.05
CA ASP A 382 6.73 -25.26 14.03
C ASP A 382 5.37 -25.07 13.32
N ALA A 383 5.35 -25.26 12.00
CA ALA A 383 4.11 -25.39 11.25
C ALA A 383 3.41 -26.70 11.65
N LEU A 384 2.12 -26.66 11.77
CA LEU A 384 1.27 -27.79 12.17
C LEU A 384 1.47 -29.01 11.26
#